data_d276bf856e89bb0812d3f85ca9f40d15
#
_entry.id   d276bf856e89bb0812d3f85ca9f40d15
#
_cell.length_a   1.000
_cell.length_b   1.000
_cell.length_c   1.000
_cell.angle_alpha   90.00
_cell.angle_beta   90.00
_cell.angle_gamma   90.00
#
_symmetry.space_group_name_H-M   'P 1'
#
loop_
_entity.id
_entity.type
_entity.pdbx_description
1 polymer ?
#
loop_
_entity_poly.entity_id
_entity_poly.type
_entity_poly.pdbx_seq_one_letter_code
_entity_poly.pdbx_strand_id
1 'polypeptide(L)'
;MPEHSKSAMTKIRLNQKGFGVISAIILLALIFAGLNAYAYYNPSFSLAKYSPLNYFRLKLDEERIKDLKSLEKAVLSYYEEKSEMPGRDGWCGRMSGILHPEVATAVRGYFPNEDIPNDPTHGGDDKDYFYYRVDRAHYILMAALDVPKEDTNGKYNYTACHDWPGNDVYNYQINNLNSN
;
A
#
# COMPACT_ATOMS: atom_id res chain seq x y z
N MET A 1 -73.49 32.47 16.89
CA MET A 1 -72.35 33.21 16.24
C MET A 1 -71.06 32.49 16.56
N PRO A 2 -70.41 31.88 15.61
CA PRO A 2 -69.09 31.23 15.86
C PRO A 2 -67.97 32.21 15.55
N GLU A 3 -67.06 32.39 16.53
CA GLU A 3 -65.82 33.13 16.40
C GLU A 3 -64.82 32.42 15.44
N HIS A 4 -64.39 33.15 14.44
CA HIS A 4 -63.32 32.73 13.57
C HIS A 4 -61.96 32.88 14.28
N SER A 5 -61.36 31.73 14.71
CA SER A 5 -60.00 31.69 15.15
C SER A 5 -59.08 31.89 13.93
N LYS A 6 -58.44 33.06 13.87
CA LYS A 6 -57.37 33.34 12.89
C LYS A 6 -56.07 32.68 13.37
N SER A 7 -55.76 31.52 12.79
CA SER A 7 -54.45 30.92 12.94
C SER A 7 -53.34 31.81 12.34
N ALA A 8 -52.53 32.36 13.20
CA ALA A 8 -51.37 33.16 12.81
C ALA A 8 -50.25 32.24 12.31
N MET A 9 -50.14 32.09 10.99
CA MET A 9 -48.96 31.47 10.39
C MET A 9 -47.73 32.36 10.65
N THR A 10 -46.90 31.94 11.57
CA THR A 10 -45.57 32.53 11.83
C THR A 10 -44.69 32.24 10.63
N LYS A 11 -44.55 33.19 9.70
CA LYS A 11 -43.56 33.13 8.62
C LYS A 11 -42.15 33.19 9.24
N ILE A 12 -41.46 32.06 9.30
CA ILE A 12 -40.04 32.01 9.61
C ILE A 12 -39.31 32.75 8.49
N ARG A 13 -38.94 34.00 8.71
CA ARG A 13 -38.01 34.74 7.82
C ARG A 13 -36.64 34.19 8.03
N LEU A 14 -36.23 33.21 7.24
CA LEU A 14 -34.83 32.81 7.11
C LEU A 14 -34.01 34.04 6.69
N ASN A 15 -33.14 34.49 7.57
CA ASN A 15 -32.28 35.64 7.33
C ASN A 15 -31.38 35.30 6.11
N GLN A 16 -31.50 36.06 5.00
CA GLN A 16 -30.79 35.83 3.74
C GLN A 16 -29.26 35.66 3.92
N LYS A 17 -28.67 36.33 4.92
CA LYS A 17 -27.24 36.19 5.28
C LYS A 17 -26.91 34.80 5.84
N GLY A 18 -27.79 34.19 6.61
CA GLY A 18 -27.60 32.83 7.14
C GLY A 18 -27.74 31.78 6.07
N PHE A 19 -28.58 31.95 5.06
CA PHE A 19 -28.76 31.03 3.96
C PHE A 19 -27.47 30.91 3.10
N GLY A 20 -26.81 32.04 2.81
CA GLY A 20 -25.56 32.06 2.05
C GLY A 20 -24.44 31.32 2.76
N VAL A 21 -24.29 31.46 4.08
CA VAL A 21 -23.24 30.74 4.85
C VAL A 21 -23.51 29.24 4.87
N ILE A 22 -24.77 28.83 5.11
CA ILE A 22 -25.15 27.41 5.12
C ILE A 22 -24.88 26.77 3.74
N SER A 23 -25.25 27.43 2.66
CA SER A 23 -25.02 26.95 1.29
C SER A 23 -23.55 26.84 0.98
N ALA A 24 -22.71 27.77 1.44
CA ALA A 24 -21.24 27.69 1.27
C ALA A 24 -20.64 26.49 2.03
N ILE A 25 -21.08 26.23 3.26
CA ILE A 25 -20.64 25.08 4.06
C ILE A 25 -21.03 23.76 3.38
N ILE A 26 -22.28 23.66 2.89
CA ILE A 26 -22.72 22.46 2.17
C ILE A 26 -21.89 22.24 0.91
N LEU A 27 -21.62 23.29 0.14
CA LEU A 27 -20.80 23.19 -1.07
C LEU A 27 -19.37 22.71 -0.76
N LEU A 28 -18.74 23.28 0.27
CA LEU A 28 -17.41 22.85 0.72
C LEU A 28 -17.41 21.39 1.18
N ALA A 29 -18.44 20.97 1.92
CA ALA A 29 -18.57 19.58 2.34
C ALA A 29 -18.71 18.61 1.14
N LEU A 30 -19.47 19.00 0.12
CA LEU A 30 -19.62 18.20 -1.11
C LEU A 30 -18.33 18.12 -1.90
N ILE A 31 -17.58 19.23 -2.03
CA ILE A 31 -16.27 19.24 -2.67
C ILE A 31 -15.29 18.32 -1.91
N PHE A 32 -15.25 18.44 -0.58
CA PHE A 32 -14.41 17.61 0.26
C PHE A 32 -14.76 16.12 0.12
N ALA A 33 -16.04 15.77 0.17
CA ALA A 33 -16.52 14.40 -0.03
C ALA A 33 -16.16 13.87 -1.42
N GLY A 34 -16.33 14.68 -2.47
CA GLY A 34 -15.99 14.34 -3.84
C GLY A 34 -14.49 14.08 -4.02
N LEU A 35 -13.62 14.94 -3.45
CA LEU A 35 -12.18 14.76 -3.49
C LEU A 35 -11.74 13.49 -2.75
N ASN A 36 -12.32 13.17 -1.60
CA ASN A 36 -12.03 11.96 -0.86
C ASN A 36 -12.49 10.71 -1.62
N ALA A 37 -13.66 10.72 -2.22
CA ALA A 37 -14.14 9.63 -3.06
C ALA A 37 -13.21 9.44 -4.27
N TYR A 38 -12.83 10.53 -4.96
CA TYR A 38 -11.88 10.47 -6.06
C TYR A 38 -10.53 9.87 -5.65
N ALA A 39 -9.98 10.33 -4.51
CA ALA A 39 -8.73 9.82 -3.95
C ALA A 39 -8.81 8.33 -3.56
N TYR A 40 -9.96 7.85 -3.15
CA TYR A 40 -10.19 6.44 -2.81
C TYR A 40 -10.16 5.54 -4.05
N TYR A 41 -10.81 5.98 -5.15
CA TYR A 41 -10.85 5.22 -6.40
C TYR A 41 -9.60 5.40 -7.26
N ASN A 42 -8.80 6.45 -7.00
CA ASN A 42 -7.55 6.74 -7.70
C ASN A 42 -6.38 6.84 -6.70
N PRO A 43 -5.88 5.71 -6.20
CA PRO A 43 -4.85 5.70 -5.16
C PRO A 43 -3.51 6.33 -5.60
N SER A 44 -3.26 6.42 -6.91
CA SER A 44 -2.10 7.14 -7.48
C SER A 44 -2.25 8.66 -7.49
N PHE A 45 -3.40 9.19 -7.09
CA PHE A 45 -3.59 10.64 -6.97
C PHE A 45 -2.73 11.20 -5.83
N SER A 46 -2.00 12.28 -6.07
CA SER A 46 -1.02 12.83 -5.13
C SER A 46 -1.55 13.15 -3.73
N LEU A 47 -2.86 13.47 -3.62
CA LEU A 47 -3.52 13.73 -2.34
C LEU A 47 -4.15 12.46 -1.72
N ALA A 48 -4.07 11.30 -2.35
CA ALA A 48 -4.67 10.06 -1.82
C ALA A 48 -4.13 9.71 -0.44
N LYS A 49 -2.86 9.98 -0.17
CA LYS A 49 -2.21 9.78 1.15
C LYS A 49 -2.80 10.62 2.29
N TYR A 50 -3.52 11.70 1.99
CA TYR A 50 -4.16 12.56 2.99
C TYR A 50 -5.66 12.29 3.14
N SER A 51 -6.21 11.38 2.34
CA SER A 51 -7.63 11.05 2.40
C SER A 51 -7.95 10.18 3.61
N PRO A 52 -8.90 10.59 4.49
CA PRO A 52 -9.35 9.74 5.59
C PRO A 52 -9.88 8.37 5.15
N LEU A 53 -10.40 8.26 3.93
CA LEU A 53 -10.89 6.99 3.37
C LEU A 53 -9.76 5.99 3.09
N ASN A 54 -8.53 6.48 2.90
CA ASN A 54 -7.35 5.63 2.69
C ASN A 54 -6.61 5.29 4.00
N TYR A 55 -7.09 5.72 5.14
CA TYR A 55 -6.41 5.53 6.43
C TYR A 55 -6.05 4.06 6.71
N PHE A 56 -6.99 3.14 6.50
CA PHE A 56 -6.74 1.71 6.70
C PHE A 56 -5.77 1.12 5.66
N ARG A 57 -5.88 1.55 4.40
CA ARG A 57 -4.94 1.16 3.34
C ARG A 57 -3.52 1.62 3.66
N LEU A 58 -3.34 2.85 4.11
CA LEU A 58 -2.05 3.39 4.51
C LEU A 58 -1.44 2.63 5.69
N LYS A 59 -2.26 2.19 6.67
CA LYS A 59 -1.78 1.34 7.76
C LYS A 59 -1.29 -0.02 7.26
N LEU A 60 -2.02 -0.67 6.37
CA LEU A 60 -1.59 -1.93 5.76
C LEU A 60 -0.30 -1.74 4.95
N ASP A 61 -0.18 -0.63 4.24
CA ASP A 61 1.03 -0.30 3.49
C ASP A 61 2.24 -0.04 4.39
N GLU A 62 2.04 0.59 5.56
CA GLU A 62 3.10 0.75 6.57
C GLU A 62 3.55 -0.61 7.12
N GLU A 63 2.63 -1.53 7.35
CA GLU A 63 2.93 -2.91 7.77
C GLU A 63 3.71 -3.64 6.68
N ARG A 64 3.26 -3.59 5.42
CA ARG A 64 3.97 -4.17 4.27
C ARG A 64 5.40 -3.67 4.14
N ILE A 65 5.61 -2.36 4.32
CA ILE A 65 6.96 -1.77 4.27
C ILE A 65 7.83 -2.26 5.44
N LYS A 66 7.25 -2.40 6.62
CA LYS A 66 7.95 -2.95 7.80
C LYS A 66 8.34 -4.40 7.58
N ASP A 67 7.43 -5.19 7.02
CA ASP A 67 7.66 -6.60 6.71
C ASP A 67 8.74 -6.75 5.64
N LEU A 68 8.69 -5.93 4.60
CA LEU A 68 9.70 -5.92 3.54
C LEU A 68 11.09 -5.60 4.08
N LYS A 69 11.21 -4.67 5.05
CA LYS A 69 12.48 -4.39 5.76
C LYS A 69 12.93 -5.54 6.63
N SER A 70 11.99 -6.29 7.22
CA SER A 70 12.31 -7.49 7.99
C SER A 70 12.84 -8.61 7.07
N LEU A 71 12.22 -8.78 5.91
CA LEU A 71 12.68 -9.69 4.86
C LEU A 71 14.07 -9.29 4.34
N GLU A 72 14.30 -8.00 4.09
CA GLU A 72 15.61 -7.46 3.71
C GLU A 72 16.68 -7.84 4.74
N LYS A 73 16.40 -7.60 6.02
CA LYS A 73 17.34 -7.96 7.09
C LYS A 73 17.67 -9.45 7.09
N ALA A 74 16.67 -10.31 6.91
CA ALA A 74 16.89 -11.76 6.86
C ALA A 74 17.73 -12.18 5.64
N VAL A 75 17.46 -11.61 4.46
CA VAL A 75 18.23 -11.83 3.24
C VAL A 75 19.69 -11.38 3.41
N LEU A 76 19.91 -10.22 4.01
CA LEU A 76 21.25 -9.70 4.28
C LEU A 76 21.99 -10.54 5.34
N SER A 77 21.32 -11.00 6.39
CA SER A 77 21.93 -11.90 7.39
C SER A 77 22.32 -13.23 6.77
N TYR A 78 21.51 -13.77 5.86
CA TYR A 78 21.88 -14.95 5.08
C TYR A 78 23.14 -14.69 4.22
N TYR A 79 23.19 -13.52 3.54
CA TYR A 79 24.34 -13.12 2.74
C TYR A 79 25.62 -12.99 3.57
N GLU A 80 25.54 -12.38 4.76
CA GLU A 80 26.69 -12.27 5.69
C GLU A 80 27.24 -13.64 6.09
N GLU A 81 26.37 -14.64 6.27
CA GLU A 81 26.79 -15.99 6.65
C GLU A 81 27.28 -16.82 5.46
N LYS A 82 26.61 -16.73 4.32
CA LYS A 82 26.86 -17.62 3.16
C LYS A 82 27.72 -16.99 2.06
N SER A 83 27.96 -15.67 2.11
CA SER A 83 28.65 -14.88 1.08
C SER A 83 27.97 -14.95 -0.31
N GLU A 84 26.67 -15.22 -0.32
CA GLU A 84 25.81 -15.21 -1.50
C GLU A 84 24.35 -14.96 -1.13
N MET A 85 23.58 -14.37 -2.02
CA MET A 85 22.14 -14.17 -1.85
C MET A 85 21.38 -15.50 -1.88
N PRO A 86 20.27 -15.65 -1.12
CA PRO A 86 19.48 -16.89 -1.12
C PRO A 86 18.90 -17.17 -2.51
N GLY A 87 18.80 -18.46 -2.85
CA GLY A 87 18.36 -18.92 -4.17
C GLY A 87 19.53 -19.11 -5.16
N ARG A 88 19.22 -19.14 -6.44
CA ARG A 88 20.19 -19.17 -7.57
C ARG A 88 20.09 -17.87 -8.36
N ASP A 89 21.10 -17.55 -9.14
CA ASP A 89 21.07 -16.36 -10.01
C ASP A 89 19.85 -16.38 -10.94
N GLY A 90 19.14 -15.26 -11.02
CA GLY A 90 17.89 -15.15 -11.75
C GLY A 90 16.69 -15.79 -11.05
N TRP A 91 16.84 -16.33 -9.84
CA TRP A 91 15.70 -16.85 -9.09
C TRP A 91 14.73 -15.70 -8.75
N CYS A 92 13.48 -15.91 -9.02
CA CYS A 92 12.41 -14.97 -8.67
C CYS A 92 11.17 -15.73 -8.19
N GLY A 93 10.48 -15.19 -7.22
CA GLY A 93 9.29 -15.80 -6.67
C GLY A 93 8.77 -15.13 -5.41
N ARG A 94 7.69 -15.67 -4.91
CA ARG A 94 7.03 -15.18 -3.70
C ARG A 94 7.73 -15.69 -2.45
N MET A 95 7.80 -14.83 -1.45
CA MET A 95 8.45 -15.14 -0.17
C MET A 95 7.64 -16.11 0.70
N SER A 96 6.34 -16.31 0.45
CA SER A 96 5.54 -17.34 1.12
C SER A 96 6.07 -18.77 0.90
N GLY A 97 6.83 -18.97 -0.18
CA GLY A 97 7.41 -20.27 -0.50
C GLY A 97 6.40 -21.34 -0.91
N ILE A 98 5.17 -20.99 -1.27
CA ILE A 98 4.12 -21.95 -1.63
C ILE A 98 4.51 -22.74 -2.88
N LEU A 99 5.05 -22.08 -3.90
CA LEU A 99 5.45 -22.72 -5.16
C LEU A 99 6.93 -23.05 -5.21
N HIS A 100 7.78 -22.21 -4.63
CA HIS A 100 9.24 -22.30 -4.67
C HIS A 100 9.85 -22.04 -3.28
N PRO A 101 9.88 -23.06 -2.40
CA PRO A 101 10.23 -22.89 -0.98
C PRO A 101 11.71 -22.63 -0.71
N GLU A 102 12.58 -22.67 -1.71
CA GLU A 102 14.04 -22.64 -1.54
C GLU A 102 14.50 -21.39 -0.80
N VAL A 103 14.04 -20.21 -1.23
CA VAL A 103 14.42 -18.93 -0.61
C VAL A 103 13.77 -18.78 0.76
N ALA A 104 12.47 -19.07 0.87
CA ALA A 104 11.75 -19.06 2.13
C ALA A 104 12.42 -19.97 3.18
N THR A 105 12.81 -21.18 2.78
CA THR A 105 13.51 -22.12 3.66
C THR A 105 14.91 -21.59 4.06
N ALA A 106 15.63 -20.99 3.12
CA ALA A 106 16.97 -20.45 3.36
C ALA A 106 16.97 -19.30 4.38
N VAL A 107 15.97 -18.42 4.32
CA VAL A 107 15.93 -17.23 5.19
C VAL A 107 15.12 -17.43 6.48
N ARG A 108 14.35 -18.52 6.60
CA ARG A 108 13.44 -18.78 7.72
C ARG A 108 14.12 -18.68 9.09
N GLY A 109 15.30 -19.26 9.23
CA GLY A 109 16.05 -19.27 10.50
C GLY A 109 16.52 -17.88 10.98
N TYR A 110 16.41 -16.85 10.16
CA TYR A 110 16.75 -15.47 10.52
C TYR A 110 15.54 -14.66 11.04
N PHE A 111 14.35 -15.27 11.09
CA PHE A 111 13.16 -14.66 11.69
C PHE A 111 12.91 -15.19 13.11
N PRO A 112 12.36 -14.33 13.99
CA PRO A 112 11.86 -14.79 15.28
C PRO A 112 10.81 -15.90 15.08
N ASN A 113 10.95 -17.00 15.81
CA ASN A 113 10.06 -18.18 15.73
C ASN A 113 9.98 -18.82 14.32
N GLU A 114 10.94 -18.51 13.44
CA GLU A 114 10.94 -19.00 12.06
C GLU A 114 9.70 -18.58 11.26
N ASP A 115 9.07 -17.49 11.64
CA ASP A 115 7.83 -17.00 11.02
C ASP A 115 8.14 -15.90 9.99
N ILE A 116 8.04 -16.25 8.72
CA ILE A 116 8.26 -15.32 7.60
C ILE A 116 7.00 -14.45 7.47
N PRO A 117 7.14 -13.10 7.43
CA PRO A 117 5.99 -12.23 7.28
C PRO A 117 5.26 -12.47 5.95
N ASN A 118 3.93 -12.48 6.02
CA ASN A 118 3.02 -12.54 4.89
C ASN A 118 2.25 -11.23 4.76
N ASP A 119 1.67 -10.94 3.59
CA ASP A 119 0.82 -9.77 3.40
C ASP A 119 -0.27 -9.70 4.49
N PRO A 120 -0.45 -8.54 5.17
CA PRO A 120 -1.36 -8.42 6.31
C PRO A 120 -2.84 -8.63 5.95
N THR A 121 -3.19 -8.58 4.67
CA THR A 121 -4.56 -8.85 4.23
C THR A 121 -4.85 -10.33 4.07
N HIS A 122 -3.82 -11.20 4.15
CA HIS A 122 -3.91 -12.62 3.82
C HIS A 122 -4.55 -12.84 2.44
N GLY A 123 -4.44 -11.85 1.58
CA GLY A 123 -5.19 -11.65 0.34
C GLY A 123 -4.74 -12.50 -0.84
N GLY A 124 -4.28 -13.71 -0.58
CA GLY A 124 -3.91 -14.64 -1.64
C GLY A 124 -2.61 -14.27 -2.37
N ASP A 125 -2.33 -15.03 -3.38
CA ASP A 125 -1.06 -15.01 -4.12
C ASP A 125 -0.66 -13.66 -4.73
N ASP A 126 -1.62 -12.76 -4.99
CA ASP A 126 -1.36 -11.54 -5.77
C ASP A 126 -0.70 -10.40 -4.96
N LYS A 127 -0.69 -10.51 -3.61
CA LYS A 127 -0.14 -9.48 -2.73
C LYS A 127 1.02 -9.96 -1.86
N ASP A 128 1.45 -11.22 -2.00
CA ASP A 128 2.60 -11.75 -1.27
C ASP A 128 3.88 -10.98 -1.63
N TYR A 129 4.84 -10.92 -0.71
CA TYR A 129 6.11 -10.27 -0.97
C TYR A 129 6.90 -11.03 -2.02
N PHE A 130 7.51 -10.31 -2.94
CA PHE A 130 8.24 -10.89 -4.04
C PHE A 130 9.74 -10.63 -3.88
N TYR A 131 10.54 -11.67 -4.11
CA TYR A 131 11.98 -11.59 -4.08
C TYR A 131 12.56 -11.96 -5.46
N TYR A 132 13.57 -11.23 -5.86
CA TYR A 132 14.35 -11.52 -7.05
C TYR A 132 15.84 -11.46 -6.71
N ARG A 133 16.55 -12.57 -6.93
CA ARG A 133 18.01 -12.62 -6.91
C ARG A 133 18.53 -12.23 -8.28
N VAL A 134 19.13 -11.06 -8.39
CA VAL A 134 19.74 -10.56 -9.63
C VAL A 134 21.00 -11.38 -9.94
N ASP A 135 21.90 -11.47 -8.97
CA ASP A 135 23.13 -12.24 -9.00
C ASP A 135 23.57 -12.63 -7.58
N ARG A 136 24.82 -13.07 -7.44
CA ARG A 136 25.37 -13.54 -6.16
C ARG A 136 25.32 -12.50 -5.05
N ALA A 137 25.37 -11.20 -5.37
CA ALA A 137 25.46 -10.10 -4.41
C ALA A 137 24.27 -9.16 -4.43
N HIS A 138 23.40 -9.23 -5.46
CA HIS A 138 22.35 -8.26 -5.67
C HIS A 138 20.95 -8.88 -5.64
N TYR A 139 20.02 -8.15 -5.05
CA TYR A 139 18.63 -8.56 -4.88
C TYR A 139 17.65 -7.40 -5.10
N ILE A 140 16.39 -7.77 -5.32
CA ILE A 140 15.22 -6.87 -5.27
C ILE A 140 14.15 -7.54 -4.44
N LEU A 141 13.59 -6.81 -3.47
CA LEU A 141 12.42 -7.15 -2.67
C LEU A 141 11.28 -6.22 -3.02
N MET A 142 10.07 -6.73 -3.14
CA MET A 142 8.94 -5.98 -3.64
C MET A 142 7.66 -6.25 -2.86
N ALA A 143 6.84 -5.20 -2.75
CA ALA A 143 5.51 -5.24 -2.16
C ALA A 143 4.48 -4.50 -3.03
N ALA A 144 3.23 -4.95 -2.96
CA ALA A 144 2.07 -4.32 -3.58
C ALA A 144 1.40 -3.37 -2.58
N LEU A 145 1.66 -2.06 -2.66
CA LEU A 145 1.00 -1.06 -1.83
C LEU A 145 -0.35 -0.68 -2.42
N ASP A 146 -1.35 -0.50 -1.56
CA ASP A 146 -2.68 -0.02 -1.94
C ASP A 146 -2.68 1.47 -2.30
N VAL A 147 -1.77 2.25 -1.68
CA VAL A 147 -1.53 3.67 -2.00
C VAL A 147 -0.06 3.83 -2.39
N PRO A 148 0.25 3.88 -3.70
CA PRO A 148 1.62 3.96 -4.18
C PRO A 148 2.37 5.16 -3.58
N LYS A 149 3.64 4.95 -3.20
CA LYS A 149 4.53 6.03 -2.78
C LYS A 149 5.34 6.52 -3.98
N GLU A 150 5.51 7.83 -4.10
CA GLU A 150 6.30 8.47 -5.19
C GLU A 150 7.80 8.12 -5.11
N ASP A 151 8.26 7.73 -3.91
CA ASP A 151 9.68 7.62 -3.57
C ASP A 151 10.11 6.15 -3.46
N THR A 152 9.90 5.40 -4.51
CA THR A 152 10.47 4.06 -4.63
C THR A 152 11.79 4.17 -5.40
N ASN A 153 12.90 3.83 -4.78
CA ASN A 153 14.22 3.73 -5.38
C ASN A 153 14.17 2.97 -6.71
N GLY A 154 14.11 3.72 -7.80
CA GLY A 154 14.11 3.29 -9.19
C GLY A 154 13.29 2.02 -9.44
N LYS A 155 12.14 2.16 -10.07
CA LYS A 155 11.34 1.01 -10.51
C LYS A 155 12.19 0.17 -11.46
N TYR A 156 12.72 -0.92 -10.97
CA TYR A 156 13.41 -1.88 -11.82
C TYR A 156 12.35 -2.65 -12.59
N ASN A 157 12.29 -2.41 -13.90
CA ASN A 157 11.38 -3.15 -14.78
C ASN A 157 12.07 -4.46 -15.17
N TYR A 158 11.64 -5.57 -14.58
CA TYR A 158 12.28 -6.84 -14.84
C TYR A 158 11.35 -7.79 -15.60
N THR A 159 11.71 -8.04 -16.87
CA THR A 159 10.92 -8.87 -17.80
C THR A 159 11.36 -10.32 -17.86
N ALA A 160 12.47 -10.69 -17.24
CA ALA A 160 13.04 -12.05 -17.34
C ALA A 160 12.53 -13.03 -16.27
N CYS A 161 11.74 -12.57 -15.32
CA CYS A 161 11.10 -13.43 -14.33
C CYS A 161 9.77 -13.95 -14.90
N HIS A 162 9.67 -15.27 -15.09
CA HIS A 162 8.49 -15.92 -15.67
C HIS A 162 7.20 -15.66 -14.89
N ASP A 163 7.29 -15.55 -13.55
CA ASP A 163 6.14 -15.35 -12.66
C ASP A 163 5.98 -13.88 -12.25
N TRP A 164 6.61 -12.95 -12.97
CA TRP A 164 6.51 -11.53 -12.69
C TRP A 164 5.12 -10.99 -13.00
N PRO A 165 4.32 -10.60 -12.01
CA PRO A 165 2.97 -10.09 -12.23
C PRO A 165 2.92 -8.65 -12.74
N GLY A 166 4.09 -8.04 -12.94
CA GLY A 166 4.21 -6.68 -13.48
C GLY A 166 4.40 -5.58 -12.43
N ASN A 167 4.93 -4.44 -12.88
CA ASN A 167 5.13 -3.26 -12.02
C ASN A 167 3.82 -2.61 -11.57
N ASP A 168 2.71 -2.92 -12.24
CA ASP A 168 1.39 -2.41 -11.86
C ASP A 168 0.89 -3.04 -10.56
N VAL A 169 1.37 -4.25 -10.24
CA VAL A 169 1.07 -4.96 -9.00
C VAL A 169 2.09 -4.59 -7.92
N TYR A 170 3.39 -4.81 -8.20
CA TYR A 170 4.48 -4.50 -7.25
C TYR A 170 5.00 -3.09 -7.48
N ASN A 171 4.49 -2.15 -6.70
CA ASN A 171 4.74 -0.73 -6.85
C ASN A 171 5.69 -0.14 -5.78
N TYR A 172 6.24 -0.98 -4.89
CA TYR A 172 7.24 -0.62 -3.90
C TYR A 172 8.40 -1.62 -3.92
N GLN A 173 9.64 -1.13 -3.90
CA GLN A 173 10.84 -1.96 -4.01
C GLN A 173 11.90 -1.53 -2.99
N ILE A 174 12.62 -2.51 -2.46
CA ILE A 174 13.90 -2.34 -1.76
C ILE A 174 14.95 -3.15 -2.54
N ASN A 175 16.09 -2.56 -2.84
CA ASN A 175 17.17 -3.23 -3.57
C ASN A 175 18.54 -2.66 -3.18
N ASN A 176 19.60 -3.42 -3.50
CA ASN A 176 20.98 -2.99 -3.31
C ASN A 176 21.76 -2.81 -4.63
N LEU A 177 21.07 -2.58 -5.74
CA LEU A 177 21.67 -2.51 -7.08
C LEU A 177 22.68 -1.35 -7.25
N ASN A 178 22.59 -0.32 -6.42
CA ASN A 178 23.45 0.88 -6.46
C ASN A 178 24.52 0.88 -5.35
N SER A 179 24.63 -0.19 -4.57
CA SER A 179 25.65 -0.34 -3.53
C SER A 179 26.93 -0.87 -4.18
N ASN A 180 27.85 0.04 -4.54
CA ASN A 180 29.23 -0.28 -4.94
C ASN A 180 30.11 -0.53 -3.72
#